data_73a1139f35346e111c426eeeb00eb85d
#
_entry.id   73a1139f35346e111c426eeeb00eb85d
#
_cell.length_a   1.000
_cell.length_b   1.000
_cell.length_c   1.000
_cell.angle_alpha   90.00
_cell.angle_beta   90.00
_cell.angle_gamma   90.00
#
_symmetry.space_group_name_H-M   'P 1'
#
loop_
_entity.id
_entity.type
_entity.pdbx_description
1 polymer ?
#
loop_
_entity_poly.entity_id
_entity_poly.type
_entity_poly.pdbx_seq_one_letter_code
_entity_poly.pdbx_strand_id
1 'polypeptide(L)'
;GEPVSTEVGKTQRSGTTYVALVPMAKALDPAASAAWDAGSRTVTVTSGKLTLTAVVGQQYVVANGRYLYVPEGVGLTGNRVTVPLSVLTEAFDAGLSWNGATGTVAVTRGSGALTPGNQFYNEKDLFWLSRVIYAESGNQPLDGKIAVGNVIMNRVKSPIFPNTVESVLAQKNQFTTYRSGQLAKRTPNASSVAAAKLVLDGAVVEKTRNALYFDSTPNSWAARNRTCIAVIGGHRFYA
;
A
#
# COMPACT_ATOMS: atom_id res chain seq x y z
N GLY A 1 -11.90 -17.97 -22.33
CA GLY A 1 -12.36 -16.79 -21.63
C GLY A 1 -12.98 -15.80 -22.62
N GLU A 2 -13.93 -15.03 -22.15
CA GLU A 2 -14.55 -13.99 -22.98
C GLU A 2 -13.68 -12.72 -22.98
N PRO A 3 -13.56 -12.01 -24.13
CA PRO A 3 -12.85 -10.73 -24.18
C PRO A 3 -13.57 -9.70 -23.30
N VAL A 4 -12.82 -8.92 -22.56
CA VAL A 4 -13.36 -7.80 -21.79
C VAL A 4 -13.66 -6.64 -22.73
N SER A 5 -14.72 -5.87 -22.44
CA SER A 5 -15.12 -4.69 -23.22
C SER A 5 -13.94 -3.74 -23.49
N THR A 6 -13.86 -3.17 -24.69
CA THR A 6 -12.88 -2.14 -25.06
C THR A 6 -12.94 -0.88 -24.18
N GLU A 7 -14.09 -0.64 -23.53
CA GLU A 7 -14.26 0.46 -22.56
C GLU A 7 -13.37 0.35 -21.32
N VAL A 8 -12.91 -0.87 -20.97
CA VAL A 8 -11.98 -1.07 -19.87
C VAL A 8 -10.68 -0.29 -20.10
N GLY A 9 -10.29 -0.11 -21.36
CA GLY A 9 -9.06 0.59 -21.72
C GLY A 9 -7.84 -0.01 -21.00
N LYS A 10 -6.71 -0.03 -21.64
CA LYS A 10 -5.49 -0.58 -21.08
C LYS A 10 -4.33 0.38 -21.37
N THR A 11 -3.66 0.85 -20.32
CA THR A 11 -2.45 1.67 -20.45
C THR A 11 -1.35 1.10 -19.57
N GLN A 12 -0.10 1.27 -20.01
CA GLN A 12 1.07 0.86 -19.24
C GLN A 12 1.68 2.10 -18.56
N ARG A 13 1.98 1.99 -17.26
CA ARG A 13 2.73 2.98 -16.49
C ARG A 13 3.79 2.26 -15.68
N SER A 14 5.07 2.58 -15.91
CA SER A 14 6.19 1.95 -15.18
C SER A 14 6.09 0.42 -15.10
N GLY A 15 5.69 -0.25 -16.19
CA GLY A 15 5.52 -1.70 -16.23
C GLY A 15 4.22 -2.25 -15.62
N THR A 16 3.35 -1.39 -15.09
CA THR A 16 2.06 -1.76 -14.48
C THR A 16 0.91 -1.51 -15.45
N THR A 17 0.02 -2.47 -15.59
CA THR A 17 -1.19 -2.32 -16.41
C THR A 17 -2.26 -1.57 -15.64
N TYR A 18 -2.63 -0.39 -16.11
CA TYR A 18 -3.75 0.41 -15.61
C TYR A 18 -4.99 0.18 -16.47
N VAL A 19 -6.14 0.16 -15.84
CA VAL A 19 -7.45 -0.02 -16.49
C VAL A 19 -8.44 1.04 -15.97
N ALA A 20 -9.47 1.33 -16.76
CA ALA A 20 -10.58 2.18 -16.33
C ALA A 20 -11.36 1.46 -15.21
N LEU A 21 -11.41 2.10 -14.03
CA LEU A 21 -11.93 1.49 -12.81
C LEU A 21 -13.38 1.03 -12.95
N VAL A 22 -14.28 1.91 -13.37
CA VAL A 22 -15.73 1.59 -13.43
C VAL A 22 -16.05 0.54 -14.50
N PRO A 23 -15.56 0.63 -15.75
CA PRO A 23 -15.79 -0.42 -16.74
C PRO A 23 -15.22 -1.78 -16.31
N MET A 24 -14.05 -1.82 -15.67
CA MET A 24 -13.47 -3.08 -15.20
C MET A 24 -14.26 -3.65 -14.01
N ALA A 25 -14.71 -2.80 -13.08
CA ALA A 25 -15.56 -3.23 -11.98
C ALA A 25 -16.87 -3.87 -12.49
N LYS A 26 -17.50 -3.27 -13.51
CA LYS A 26 -18.69 -3.84 -14.17
C LYS A 26 -18.42 -5.13 -14.92
N ALA A 27 -17.20 -5.30 -15.46
CA ALA A 27 -16.81 -6.58 -16.07
C ALA A 27 -16.64 -7.69 -15.02
N LEU A 28 -16.20 -7.34 -13.81
CA LEU A 28 -16.10 -8.27 -12.68
C LEU A 28 -17.46 -8.56 -12.05
N ASP A 29 -18.30 -7.54 -11.87
CA ASP A 29 -19.67 -7.64 -11.38
C ASP A 29 -20.57 -6.72 -12.21
N PRO A 30 -21.43 -7.25 -13.09
CA PRO A 30 -22.37 -6.45 -13.89
C PRO A 30 -23.32 -5.58 -13.07
N ALA A 31 -23.59 -5.95 -11.79
CA ALA A 31 -24.44 -5.19 -10.89
C ALA A 31 -23.68 -4.03 -10.19
N ALA A 32 -22.37 -3.89 -10.42
CA ALA A 32 -21.60 -2.81 -9.82
C ALA A 32 -22.11 -1.45 -10.26
N SER A 33 -22.30 -0.56 -9.30
CA SER A 33 -22.65 0.86 -9.48
C SER A 33 -21.48 1.76 -9.13
N ALA A 34 -21.49 3.00 -9.63
CA ALA A 34 -20.45 3.97 -9.35
C ALA A 34 -21.04 5.36 -9.16
N ALA A 35 -20.48 6.10 -8.21
CA ALA A 35 -20.75 7.51 -7.98
C ALA A 35 -19.46 8.32 -8.10
N TRP A 36 -19.53 9.51 -8.70
CA TRP A 36 -18.44 10.46 -8.82
C TRP A 36 -18.71 11.71 -8.01
N ASP A 37 -17.79 12.08 -7.14
CA ASP A 37 -17.76 13.38 -6.46
C ASP A 37 -16.68 14.24 -7.10
N ALA A 38 -17.11 15.29 -7.79
CA ALA A 38 -16.23 16.22 -8.48
C ALA A 38 -15.43 17.10 -7.50
N GLY A 39 -15.98 17.43 -6.34
CA GLY A 39 -15.35 18.26 -5.34
C GLY A 39 -14.11 17.60 -4.73
N SER A 40 -14.22 16.35 -4.34
CA SER A 40 -13.12 15.56 -3.81
C SER A 40 -12.36 14.77 -4.87
N ARG A 41 -12.81 14.78 -6.14
CA ARG A 41 -12.29 13.95 -7.23
C ARG A 41 -12.26 12.46 -6.88
N THR A 42 -13.32 12.00 -6.23
CA THR A 42 -13.44 10.63 -5.73
C THR A 42 -14.46 9.85 -6.54
N VAL A 43 -14.09 8.64 -6.96
CA VAL A 43 -15.04 7.64 -7.42
C VAL A 43 -15.29 6.61 -6.33
N THR A 44 -16.55 6.31 -6.08
CA THR A 44 -16.97 5.21 -5.19
C THR A 44 -17.65 4.16 -6.03
N VAL A 45 -17.14 2.93 -5.99
CA VAL A 45 -17.76 1.75 -6.60
C VAL A 45 -18.39 0.92 -5.50
N THR A 46 -19.65 0.53 -5.72
CA THR A 46 -20.38 -0.39 -4.84
C THR A 46 -20.79 -1.63 -5.66
N SER A 47 -20.47 -2.80 -5.16
CA SER A 47 -20.68 -4.08 -5.81
C SER A 47 -20.91 -5.15 -4.75
N GLY A 48 -22.17 -5.61 -4.58
CA GLY A 48 -22.50 -6.64 -3.62
C GLY A 48 -21.94 -6.35 -2.22
N LYS A 49 -20.86 -7.06 -1.84
CA LYS A 49 -20.18 -6.93 -0.54
C LYS A 49 -19.04 -5.92 -0.55
N LEU A 50 -18.72 -5.32 -1.70
CA LEU A 50 -17.56 -4.44 -1.87
C LEU A 50 -18.01 -2.96 -1.93
N THR A 51 -17.34 -2.13 -1.13
CA THR A 51 -17.28 -0.67 -1.33
C THR A 51 -15.84 -0.28 -1.56
N LEU A 52 -15.54 0.29 -2.73
CA LEU A 52 -14.21 0.74 -3.11
C LEU A 52 -14.24 2.23 -3.40
N THR A 53 -13.31 2.99 -2.80
CA THR A 53 -13.12 4.42 -3.07
C THR A 53 -11.73 4.68 -3.65
N ALA A 54 -11.66 5.50 -4.68
CA ALA A 54 -10.42 5.94 -5.31
C ALA A 54 -10.45 7.44 -5.53
N VAL A 55 -9.44 8.14 -5.00
CA VAL A 55 -9.27 9.59 -5.17
C VAL A 55 -8.17 9.83 -6.20
N VAL A 56 -8.47 10.60 -7.23
CA VAL A 56 -7.49 10.89 -8.31
C VAL A 56 -6.25 11.57 -7.74
N GLY A 57 -5.08 11.01 -8.06
CA GLY A 57 -3.78 11.46 -7.57
C GLY A 57 -3.33 10.80 -6.26
N GLN A 58 -4.20 10.10 -5.54
CA GLN A 58 -3.82 9.37 -4.33
C GLN A 58 -3.06 8.09 -4.66
N GLN A 59 -2.05 7.74 -3.85
CA GLN A 59 -1.22 6.54 -4.03
C GLN A 59 -1.84 5.28 -3.42
N TYR A 60 -3.14 5.26 -3.20
CA TYR A 60 -3.88 4.07 -2.75
C TYR A 60 -5.36 4.18 -3.08
N VAL A 61 -6.03 3.06 -3.08
CA VAL A 61 -7.49 2.96 -3.02
C VAL A 61 -7.89 2.31 -1.69
N VAL A 62 -9.13 2.54 -1.26
CA VAL A 62 -9.67 1.90 -0.06
C VAL A 62 -10.81 0.97 -0.47
N ALA A 63 -10.66 -0.31 -0.15
CA ALA A 63 -11.64 -1.36 -0.45
C ALA A 63 -12.05 -2.06 0.85
N ASN A 64 -13.30 -1.90 1.29
CA ASN A 64 -13.81 -2.44 2.56
C ASN A 64 -12.91 -2.15 3.77
N GLY A 65 -12.30 -0.96 3.82
CA GLY A 65 -11.39 -0.55 4.89
C GLY A 65 -9.96 -1.07 4.77
N ARG A 66 -9.63 -1.87 3.72
CA ARG A 66 -8.25 -2.19 3.35
C ARG A 66 -7.68 -1.13 2.42
N TYR A 67 -6.38 -0.90 2.55
CA TYR A 67 -5.64 0.13 1.82
C TYR A 67 -4.71 -0.53 0.80
N LEU A 68 -5.05 -0.45 -0.47
CA LEU A 68 -4.32 -1.10 -1.57
C LEU A 68 -3.43 -0.08 -2.28
N TYR A 69 -2.14 -0.36 -2.35
CA TYR A 69 -1.13 0.59 -2.83
C TYR A 69 -1.18 0.79 -4.35
N VAL A 70 -1.10 2.05 -4.76
CA VAL A 70 -1.03 2.51 -6.15
C VAL A 70 0.20 3.41 -6.31
N PRO A 71 1.40 2.86 -6.54
CA PRO A 71 2.66 3.61 -6.52
C PRO A 71 2.66 4.88 -7.38
N GLU A 72 2.17 4.78 -8.62
CA GLU A 72 2.10 5.89 -9.57
C GLU A 72 0.84 6.76 -9.41
N GLY A 73 0.06 6.51 -8.34
CA GLY A 73 -1.19 7.21 -8.06
C GLY A 73 -2.37 6.76 -8.92
N VAL A 74 -3.55 6.98 -8.38
CA VAL A 74 -4.83 6.84 -9.09
C VAL A 74 -4.87 7.87 -10.23
N GLY A 75 -5.02 7.39 -11.46
CA GLY A 75 -4.94 8.21 -12.66
C GLY A 75 -6.31 8.74 -13.11
N LEU A 76 -6.25 9.73 -13.99
CA LEU A 76 -7.39 10.19 -14.78
C LEU A 76 -6.95 10.23 -16.25
N THR A 77 -7.63 9.47 -17.10
CA THR A 77 -7.37 9.44 -18.56
C THR A 77 -8.67 9.81 -19.28
N GLY A 78 -8.69 10.97 -19.91
CA GLY A 78 -9.93 11.57 -20.38
C GLY A 78 -10.87 11.82 -19.19
N ASN A 79 -12.05 11.21 -19.23
CA ASN A 79 -13.06 11.28 -18.15
C ASN A 79 -13.11 9.97 -17.31
N ARG A 80 -12.10 9.11 -17.40
CA ARG A 80 -12.08 7.81 -16.73
C ARG A 80 -11.01 7.76 -15.65
N VAL A 81 -11.41 7.43 -14.43
CA VAL A 81 -10.46 7.11 -13.35
C VAL A 81 -9.79 5.78 -13.65
N THR A 82 -8.47 5.73 -13.53
CA THR A 82 -7.67 4.55 -13.83
C THR A 82 -6.87 4.09 -12.63
N VAL A 83 -6.79 2.78 -12.45
CA VAL A 83 -6.04 2.11 -11.37
C VAL A 83 -5.33 0.88 -11.91
N PRO A 84 -4.30 0.36 -11.22
CA PRO A 84 -3.70 -0.92 -11.57
C PRO A 84 -4.75 -2.03 -11.62
N LEU A 85 -4.68 -2.88 -12.65
CA LEU A 85 -5.56 -4.04 -12.77
C LEU A 85 -5.42 -4.98 -11.55
N SER A 86 -4.19 -5.18 -11.06
CA SER A 86 -3.91 -5.99 -9.86
C SER A 86 -4.65 -5.49 -8.62
N VAL A 87 -4.71 -4.18 -8.42
CA VAL A 87 -5.43 -3.57 -7.30
C VAL A 87 -6.94 -3.85 -7.37
N LEU A 88 -7.52 -3.76 -8.59
CA LEU A 88 -8.94 -4.07 -8.79
C LEU A 88 -9.23 -5.56 -8.59
N THR A 89 -8.40 -6.44 -9.14
CA THR A 89 -8.59 -7.88 -8.96
C THR A 89 -8.45 -8.27 -7.49
N GLU A 90 -7.52 -7.68 -6.76
CA GLU A 90 -7.41 -7.89 -5.31
C GLU A 90 -8.66 -7.39 -4.57
N ALA A 91 -9.17 -6.19 -4.87
CA ALA A 91 -10.37 -5.65 -4.24
C ALA A 91 -11.60 -6.56 -4.42
N PHE A 92 -11.74 -7.18 -5.60
CA PHE A 92 -12.81 -8.12 -5.94
C PHE A 92 -12.52 -9.58 -5.54
N ASP A 93 -11.39 -9.84 -4.87
CA ASP A 93 -10.91 -11.20 -4.57
C ASP A 93 -10.85 -12.08 -5.84
N ALA A 94 -10.45 -11.49 -6.95
CA ALA A 94 -10.38 -12.12 -8.26
C ALA A 94 -8.95 -12.59 -8.58
N GLY A 95 -8.84 -13.71 -9.28
CA GLY A 95 -7.58 -14.23 -9.77
C GLY A 95 -7.07 -13.45 -10.98
N LEU A 96 -5.76 -13.24 -11.04
CA LEU A 96 -5.06 -12.60 -12.17
C LEU A 96 -3.96 -13.52 -12.67
N SER A 97 -3.94 -13.83 -13.96
CA SER A 97 -2.90 -14.62 -14.58
C SER A 97 -2.43 -14.00 -15.89
N TRP A 98 -1.14 -14.13 -16.18
CA TRP A 98 -0.49 -13.67 -17.39
C TRP A 98 -0.12 -14.85 -18.29
N ASN A 99 -0.51 -14.80 -19.56
CA ASN A 99 -0.05 -15.75 -20.58
C ASN A 99 1.01 -15.06 -21.44
N GLY A 100 2.28 -15.39 -21.22
CA GLY A 100 3.40 -14.79 -21.96
C GLY A 100 3.44 -15.19 -23.44
N ALA A 101 2.89 -16.35 -23.82
CA ALA A 101 2.86 -16.81 -25.20
C ALA A 101 1.88 -16.00 -26.08
N THR A 102 0.77 -15.57 -25.51
CA THR A 102 -0.28 -14.81 -26.21
C THR A 102 -0.29 -13.32 -25.86
N GLY A 103 0.50 -12.89 -24.88
CA GLY A 103 0.49 -11.52 -24.38
C GLY A 103 -0.84 -11.13 -23.70
N THR A 104 -1.62 -12.11 -23.25
CA THR A 104 -2.95 -11.90 -22.66
C THR A 104 -2.93 -11.96 -21.15
N VAL A 105 -3.80 -11.15 -20.54
CA VAL A 105 -4.11 -11.20 -19.11
C VAL A 105 -5.47 -11.84 -18.96
N ALA A 106 -5.56 -12.90 -18.16
CA ALA A 106 -6.83 -13.52 -17.78
C ALA A 106 -7.20 -13.13 -16.35
N VAL A 107 -8.47 -12.78 -16.15
CA VAL A 107 -9.05 -12.48 -14.85
C VAL A 107 -10.12 -13.51 -14.56
N THR A 108 -10.01 -14.15 -13.39
CA THR A 108 -11.00 -15.13 -12.92
C THR A 108 -11.77 -14.53 -11.76
N ARG A 109 -13.09 -14.49 -11.85
CA ARG A 109 -13.94 -13.99 -10.76
C ARG A 109 -13.76 -14.83 -9.51
N GLY A 110 -13.65 -14.16 -8.36
CA GLY A 110 -13.56 -14.78 -7.04
C GLY A 110 -14.81 -14.57 -6.22
N SER A 111 -14.67 -14.31 -4.92
CA SER A 111 -15.78 -14.11 -3.98
C SER A 111 -16.54 -12.78 -4.18
N GLY A 112 -16.01 -11.86 -4.96
CA GLY A 112 -16.56 -10.54 -5.25
C GLY A 112 -16.11 -9.44 -4.29
N ALA A 113 -15.45 -9.77 -3.18
CA ALA A 113 -14.87 -8.80 -2.26
C ALA A 113 -13.76 -9.41 -1.41
N LEU A 114 -12.69 -8.69 -1.22
CA LEU A 114 -11.63 -9.05 -0.28
C LEU A 114 -12.13 -9.03 1.18
N THR A 115 -11.42 -9.71 2.07
CA THR A 115 -11.69 -9.68 3.52
C THR A 115 -11.63 -8.25 4.03
N PRO A 116 -12.66 -7.75 4.76
CA PRO A 116 -12.69 -6.38 5.28
C PRO A 116 -11.52 -6.06 6.23
N GLY A 117 -11.09 -4.80 6.25
CA GLY A 117 -9.94 -4.35 7.01
C GLY A 117 -10.03 -4.59 8.52
N ASN A 118 -11.23 -4.52 9.10
CA ASN A 118 -11.46 -4.82 10.53
C ASN A 118 -11.29 -6.32 10.89
N GLN A 119 -11.29 -7.19 9.91
CA GLN A 119 -11.00 -8.63 10.07
C GLN A 119 -9.58 -8.99 9.60
N PHE A 120 -9.01 -8.18 8.72
CA PHE A 120 -7.71 -8.45 8.09
C PHE A 120 -6.53 -7.94 8.93
N TYR A 121 -6.59 -6.70 9.42
CA TYR A 121 -5.47 -6.11 10.15
C TYR A 121 -5.39 -6.66 11.57
N ASN A 122 -4.19 -7.12 11.97
CA ASN A 122 -3.89 -7.36 13.37
C ASN A 122 -3.86 -6.01 14.12
N GLU A 123 -4.72 -5.85 15.11
CA GLU A 123 -4.88 -4.58 15.85
C GLU A 123 -3.59 -4.15 16.57
N LYS A 124 -2.84 -5.11 17.14
CA LYS A 124 -1.60 -4.86 17.84
C LYS A 124 -0.50 -4.37 16.89
N ASP A 125 -0.37 -5.01 15.74
CA ASP A 125 0.60 -4.60 14.72
C ASP A 125 0.24 -3.23 14.14
N LEU A 126 -1.03 -2.99 13.84
CA LEU A 126 -1.50 -1.69 13.37
C LEU A 126 -1.28 -0.59 14.41
N PHE A 127 -1.53 -0.89 15.69
CA PHE A 127 -1.29 0.03 16.80
C PHE A 127 0.17 0.49 16.87
N TRP A 128 1.11 -0.45 16.87
CA TRP A 128 2.53 -0.13 16.98
C TRP A 128 3.11 0.45 15.71
N LEU A 129 2.76 -0.13 14.54
CA LEU A 129 3.31 0.30 13.26
C LEU A 129 2.89 1.73 12.91
N SER A 130 1.62 2.10 13.13
CA SER A 130 1.15 3.45 12.85
C SER A 130 1.85 4.51 13.74
N ARG A 131 2.12 4.18 14.99
CA ARG A 131 2.81 5.07 15.94
C ARG A 131 4.29 5.24 15.65
N VAL A 132 4.99 4.16 15.30
CA VAL A 132 6.41 4.28 14.96
C VAL A 132 6.59 4.99 13.61
N ILE A 133 5.76 4.72 12.61
CA ILE A 133 5.77 5.48 11.35
C ILE A 133 5.54 6.98 11.62
N TYR A 134 4.59 7.31 12.48
CA TYR A 134 4.33 8.71 12.85
C TYR A 134 5.51 9.33 13.59
N ALA A 135 6.11 8.61 14.55
CA ALA A 135 7.23 9.11 15.34
C ALA A 135 8.48 9.37 14.50
N GLU A 136 8.77 8.46 13.58
CA GLU A 136 10.00 8.49 12.78
C GLU A 136 9.85 9.29 11.47
N SER A 137 8.66 9.32 10.88
CA SER A 137 8.44 9.88 9.54
C SER A 137 7.14 10.67 9.36
N GLY A 138 6.54 11.17 10.44
CA GLY A 138 5.22 11.81 10.40
C GLY A 138 5.08 12.98 9.43
N ASN A 139 6.16 13.70 9.13
CA ASN A 139 6.24 14.81 8.18
C ASN A 139 6.76 14.41 6.79
N GLN A 140 7.06 13.12 6.56
CA GLN A 140 7.58 12.65 5.28
C GLN A 140 6.46 12.38 4.26
N PRO A 141 6.75 12.34 2.95
CA PRO A 141 5.81 11.88 1.94
C PRO A 141 5.38 10.44 2.20
N LEU A 142 4.26 10.00 1.60
CA LEU A 142 3.67 8.68 1.84
C LEU A 142 4.67 7.55 1.58
N ASP A 143 5.43 7.61 0.49
CA ASP A 143 6.48 6.61 0.18
C ASP A 143 7.55 6.53 1.27
N GLY A 144 7.93 7.66 1.86
CA GLY A 144 8.88 7.69 2.99
C GLY A 144 8.31 7.01 4.24
N LYS A 145 7.02 7.21 4.51
CA LYS A 145 6.30 6.53 5.60
C LYS A 145 6.18 5.03 5.37
N ILE A 146 5.81 4.63 4.15
CA ILE A 146 5.74 3.21 3.76
C ILE A 146 7.14 2.58 3.87
N ALA A 147 8.19 3.25 3.39
CA ALA A 147 9.56 2.74 3.45
C ALA A 147 10.03 2.52 4.90
N VAL A 148 9.73 3.43 5.84
CA VAL A 148 9.98 3.22 7.27
C VAL A 148 9.23 2.00 7.80
N GLY A 149 7.94 1.86 7.46
CA GLY A 149 7.15 0.67 7.80
C GLY A 149 7.73 -0.62 7.19
N ASN A 150 8.20 -0.56 5.94
CA ASN A 150 8.85 -1.71 5.29
C ASN A 150 10.11 -2.15 6.03
N VAL A 151 10.94 -1.22 6.54
CA VAL A 151 12.11 -1.59 7.37
C VAL A 151 11.69 -2.38 8.61
N ILE A 152 10.64 -1.95 9.31
CA ILE A 152 10.12 -2.68 10.48
C ILE A 152 9.67 -4.09 10.07
N MET A 153 8.88 -4.22 8.99
CA MET A 153 8.38 -5.51 8.52
C MET A 153 9.49 -6.40 7.95
N ASN A 154 10.51 -5.83 7.31
CA ASN A 154 11.69 -6.57 6.87
C ASN A 154 12.47 -7.14 8.05
N ARG A 155 12.60 -6.39 9.14
CA ARG A 155 13.19 -6.89 10.39
C ARG A 155 12.39 -8.03 10.98
N VAL A 156 11.05 -7.90 11.05
CA VAL A 156 10.15 -8.97 11.53
C VAL A 156 10.33 -10.27 10.75
N LYS A 157 10.59 -10.18 9.45
CA LYS A 157 10.80 -11.33 8.55
C LYS A 157 12.24 -11.86 8.55
N SER A 158 13.18 -11.10 9.07
CA SER A 158 14.60 -11.43 9.05
C SER A 158 14.97 -12.33 10.24
N PRO A 159 15.74 -13.43 10.04
CA PRO A 159 16.11 -14.34 11.11
C PRO A 159 17.07 -13.72 12.16
N ILE A 160 17.67 -12.57 11.86
CA ILE A 160 18.58 -11.87 12.78
C ILE A 160 17.89 -10.82 13.65
N PHE A 161 16.59 -10.64 13.50
CA PHE A 161 15.77 -9.72 14.27
C PHE A 161 14.62 -10.47 14.98
N PRO A 162 13.99 -9.86 15.98
CA PRO A 162 12.77 -10.40 16.57
C PRO A 162 11.64 -10.50 15.55
N ASN A 163 10.72 -11.45 15.73
CA ASN A 163 9.69 -11.84 14.75
C ASN A 163 8.32 -11.19 14.95
N THR A 164 8.22 -10.13 15.74
CA THR A 164 6.98 -9.34 15.91
C THR A 164 7.28 -7.85 15.81
N VAL A 165 6.31 -7.04 15.39
CA VAL A 165 6.46 -5.57 15.31
C VAL A 165 6.88 -5.02 16.65
N GLU A 166 6.16 -5.35 17.73
CA GLU A 166 6.47 -4.85 19.08
C GLU A 166 7.87 -5.23 19.56
N SER A 167 8.28 -6.49 19.35
CA SER A 167 9.59 -6.96 19.79
C SER A 167 10.75 -6.34 18.99
N VAL A 168 10.54 -5.99 17.71
CA VAL A 168 11.49 -5.18 16.92
C VAL A 168 11.63 -3.79 17.55
N LEU A 169 10.54 -3.15 17.96
CA LEU A 169 10.57 -1.84 18.59
C LEU A 169 11.20 -1.86 19.99
N ALA A 170 11.07 -2.98 20.70
CA ALA A 170 11.62 -3.17 22.05
C ALA A 170 13.15 -3.36 22.07
N GLN A 171 13.81 -3.57 20.92
CA GLN A 171 15.25 -3.79 20.85
C GLN A 171 16.04 -2.64 21.49
N LYS A 172 17.09 -3.02 22.22
CA LYS A 172 17.99 -2.06 22.89
C LYS A 172 18.63 -1.12 21.87
N ASN A 173 18.61 0.18 22.16
CA ASN A 173 19.24 1.24 21.36
C ASN A 173 18.67 1.44 19.93
N GLN A 174 17.44 0.94 19.66
CA GLN A 174 16.80 1.13 18.35
C GLN A 174 15.72 2.25 18.43
N PHE A 175 14.64 2.01 19.16
CA PHE A 175 13.50 2.93 19.27
C PHE A 175 13.36 3.45 20.70
N THR A 176 14.06 4.55 21.02
CA THR A 176 14.07 5.12 22.37
C THR A 176 12.68 5.55 22.84
N THR A 177 11.84 6.01 21.91
CA THR A 177 10.45 6.41 22.18
C THR A 177 9.57 5.23 22.64
N TYR A 178 9.84 4.01 22.16
CA TYR A 178 9.17 2.81 22.64
C TYR A 178 9.56 2.53 24.10
N ARG A 179 10.85 2.49 24.41
CA ARG A 179 11.36 2.15 25.74
C ARG A 179 10.98 3.16 26.83
N SER A 180 10.84 4.43 26.46
CA SER A 180 10.37 5.47 27.39
C SER A 180 8.86 5.46 27.61
N GLY A 181 8.11 4.58 26.93
CA GLY A 181 6.65 4.55 26.96
C GLY A 181 5.98 5.72 26.20
N GLN A 182 6.75 6.61 25.59
CA GLN A 182 6.21 7.76 24.86
C GLN A 182 5.53 7.34 23.55
N LEU A 183 6.00 6.27 22.91
CA LEU A 183 5.44 5.79 21.64
C LEU A 183 3.98 5.38 21.81
N ALA A 184 3.63 4.65 22.86
CA ALA A 184 2.26 4.22 23.14
C ALA A 184 1.27 5.38 23.32
N LYS A 185 1.76 6.54 23.80
CA LYS A 185 0.94 7.74 24.06
C LYS A 185 0.75 8.62 22.83
N ARG A 186 1.48 8.36 21.73
CA ARG A 186 1.36 9.16 20.51
C ARG A 186 0.05 8.85 19.79
N THR A 187 -0.58 9.90 19.27
CA THR A 187 -1.72 9.76 18.34
C THR A 187 -1.20 9.96 16.92
N PRO A 188 -1.14 8.90 16.08
CA PRO A 188 -0.66 9.03 14.72
C PRO A 188 -1.66 9.83 13.88
N ASN A 189 -1.14 10.61 12.92
CA ASN A 189 -1.99 11.29 11.94
C ASN A 189 -2.56 10.30 10.92
N ALA A 190 -3.62 10.72 10.20
CA ALA A 190 -4.32 9.88 9.22
C ALA A 190 -3.38 9.28 8.15
N SER A 191 -2.41 10.05 7.68
CA SER A 191 -1.42 9.60 6.69
C SER A 191 -0.49 8.50 7.23
N SER A 192 -0.12 8.55 8.52
CA SER A 192 0.71 7.49 9.14
C SER A 192 -0.11 6.22 9.41
N VAL A 193 -1.39 6.36 9.75
CA VAL A 193 -2.31 5.21 9.85
C VAL A 193 -2.52 4.57 8.47
N ALA A 194 -2.71 5.39 7.42
CA ALA A 194 -2.82 4.90 6.05
C ALA A 194 -1.55 4.15 5.62
N ALA A 195 -0.36 4.71 5.89
CA ALA A 195 0.91 4.05 5.59
C ALA A 195 1.07 2.71 6.33
N ALA A 196 0.68 2.63 7.61
CA ALA A 196 0.72 1.37 8.36
C ALA A 196 -0.21 0.31 7.76
N LYS A 197 -1.43 0.68 7.39
CA LYS A 197 -2.37 -0.22 6.71
C LYS A 197 -1.83 -0.69 5.38
N LEU A 198 -1.28 0.24 4.56
CA LEU A 198 -0.63 -0.10 3.29
C LEU A 198 0.50 -1.11 3.47
N VAL A 199 1.37 -0.91 4.45
CA VAL A 199 2.47 -1.84 4.74
C VAL A 199 1.97 -3.21 5.19
N LEU A 200 0.93 -3.26 6.03
CA LEU A 200 0.30 -4.51 6.47
C LEU A 200 -0.45 -5.21 5.33
N ASP A 201 -0.91 -4.46 4.33
CA ASP A 201 -1.46 -4.97 3.07
C ASP A 201 -0.38 -5.40 2.05
N GLY A 202 0.88 -5.30 2.40
CA GLY A 202 1.98 -5.74 1.54
C GLY A 202 2.56 -4.67 0.62
N ALA A 203 2.20 -3.39 0.80
CA ALA A 203 2.80 -2.30 0.05
C ALA A 203 4.32 -2.23 0.27
N VAL A 204 5.08 -2.17 -0.81
CA VAL A 204 6.54 -2.05 -0.80
C VAL A 204 6.96 -0.90 -1.71
N VAL A 205 7.76 0.01 -1.17
CA VAL A 205 8.51 0.96 -1.98
C VAL A 205 9.71 0.23 -2.57
N GLU A 206 9.69 -0.02 -3.87
CA GLU A 206 10.64 -0.92 -4.54
C GLU A 206 12.10 -0.60 -4.25
N LYS A 207 12.46 0.69 -4.27
CA LYS A 207 13.83 1.15 -4.00
C LYS A 207 14.34 0.80 -2.59
N THR A 208 13.43 0.49 -1.66
CA THR A 208 13.76 0.16 -0.26
C THR A 208 13.38 -1.27 0.13
N ARG A 209 13.05 -2.12 -0.85
CA ARG A 209 12.54 -3.50 -0.65
C ARG A 209 13.35 -4.30 0.37
N ASN A 210 14.67 -4.20 0.34
CA ASN A 210 15.57 -4.96 1.20
C ASN A 210 16.17 -4.13 2.35
N ALA A 211 15.67 -2.91 2.59
CA ALA A 211 16.20 -2.07 3.66
C ALA A 211 15.93 -2.67 5.03
N LEU A 212 16.98 -2.74 5.86
CA LEU A 212 16.91 -3.16 7.27
C LEU A 212 17.21 -2.00 8.22
N TYR A 213 17.72 -0.87 7.69
CA TYR A 213 18.07 0.32 8.46
C TYR A 213 17.62 1.58 7.73
N PHE A 214 17.33 2.61 8.50
CA PHE A 214 17.12 3.97 7.97
C PHE A 214 17.68 4.99 8.94
N ASP A 215 18.00 6.16 8.43
CA ASP A 215 18.56 7.27 9.21
C ASP A 215 18.29 8.61 8.52
N SER A 216 18.21 9.68 9.31
CA SER A 216 18.09 11.05 8.81
C SER A 216 19.44 11.77 8.74
N THR A 217 20.53 11.17 9.27
CA THR A 217 21.86 11.79 9.34
C THR A 217 22.87 11.08 8.44
N PRO A 218 23.82 11.82 7.80
CA PRO A 218 24.81 11.21 6.92
C PRO A 218 25.91 10.45 7.65
N ASN A 219 26.06 10.62 8.98
CA ASN A 219 27.15 10.09 9.78
C ASN A 219 26.72 9.03 10.81
N SER A 220 25.57 8.38 10.57
CA SER A 220 25.07 7.34 11.46
C SER A 220 25.91 6.06 11.41
N TRP A 221 25.62 5.16 12.35
CA TRP A 221 26.21 3.82 12.32
C TRP A 221 25.88 3.10 11.00
N ALA A 222 24.61 3.19 10.54
CA ALA A 222 24.18 2.58 9.28
C ALA A 222 24.92 3.17 8.08
N ALA A 223 25.11 4.50 8.05
CA ALA A 223 25.86 5.16 6.99
C ALA A 223 27.32 4.70 6.87
N ARG A 224 27.94 4.31 7.99
CA ARG A 224 29.34 3.84 8.04
C ARG A 224 29.49 2.34 7.79
N ASN A 225 28.44 1.54 8.01
CA ASN A 225 28.55 0.08 8.06
C ASN A 225 27.62 -0.65 7.07
N ARG A 226 26.80 0.08 6.31
CA ARG A 226 25.82 -0.49 5.39
C ARG A 226 25.75 0.28 4.08
N THR A 227 25.28 -0.38 3.03
CA THR A 227 25.07 0.24 1.72
C THR A 227 23.81 1.07 1.70
N CYS A 228 23.91 2.36 1.38
CA CYS A 228 22.73 3.19 1.13
C CYS A 228 22.11 2.79 -0.21
N ILE A 229 20.87 2.31 -0.18
CA ILE A 229 20.14 1.84 -1.37
C ILE A 229 19.12 2.84 -1.88
N ALA A 230 18.65 3.76 -1.02
CA ALA A 230 17.71 4.81 -1.43
C ALA A 230 17.75 6.00 -0.48
N VAL A 231 17.33 7.15 -1.02
CA VAL A 231 16.99 8.36 -0.25
C VAL A 231 15.56 8.75 -0.61
N ILE A 232 14.70 8.88 0.41
CA ILE A 232 13.30 9.27 0.24
C ILE A 232 12.98 10.34 1.29
N GLY A 233 12.61 11.54 0.83
CA GLY A 233 12.43 12.67 1.73
C GLY A 233 13.70 12.94 2.55
N GLY A 234 13.57 13.05 3.86
CA GLY A 234 14.68 13.27 4.79
C GLY A 234 15.41 12.01 5.25
N HIS A 235 15.07 10.82 4.72
CA HIS A 235 15.64 9.54 5.19
C HIS A 235 16.50 8.86 4.13
N ARG A 236 17.58 8.26 4.61
CA ARG A 236 18.44 7.32 3.87
C ARG A 236 18.11 5.91 4.35
N PHE A 237 18.01 4.98 3.40
CA PHE A 237 17.69 3.58 3.65
C PHE A 237 18.88 2.70 3.28
N TYR A 238 19.16 1.70 4.13
CA TYR A 238 20.36 0.87 4.01
C TYR A 238 19.99 -0.62 4.09
N ALA A 239 20.70 -1.44 3.30
CA ALA A 239 20.66 -2.89 3.32
C ALA A 239 21.88 -3.51 3.99
#